data_dd3545a6759e6e841b6098cd53661b2d
#
_entry.id   dd3545a6759e6e841b6098cd53661b2d
#
_cell.length_a   1.000
_cell.length_b   1.000
_cell.length_c   1.000
_cell.angle_alpha   90.00
_cell.angle_beta   90.00
_cell.angle_gamma   90.00
#
_symmetry.space_group_name_H-M   'P 1'
#
loop_
_entity.id
_entity.type
_entity.pdbx_description
1 polymer ?
#
loop_
_entity_poly.entity_id
_entity_poly.type
_entity_poly.pdbx_seq_one_letter_code
_entity_poly.pdbx_strand_id
1 'polypeptide(L)'
;IEIYETSLKFCDMLLEINRYDEFENIMSYYKDCKDCKDEEFQDGMMSVQRILMKYYLKMGKFSEYIGCSEAFLASYDNKIKNHNKDIKNIINLRTNLNDTIVEIDEIKEYSEKMRIKAETDELTGLANRTGYNNYSEMMFEKAYSEKSLYGVALIDVDFFKQYNDRYGHLKGDECLKSIAHVLLGEKNEHVYPARYGGDEFVIVFTGMEQRQIREVVKRIKQKVADLAIVNEDSKVNEYITLSQGAFVRVPNGQNKLWDFMSKADDVLYR
;
A
#
# COMPACT_ATOMS: atom_id res chain seq x y z
N ILE A 1 10.61 -3.02 44.70
CA ILE A 1 10.29 -4.46 44.38
C ILE A 1 11.37 -5.35 45.03
N GLU A 2 12.63 -5.22 44.77
CA GLU A 2 13.73 -6.06 45.35
C GLU A 2 13.73 -6.07 46.89
N ILE A 3 13.48 -4.92 47.50
CA ILE A 3 13.43 -4.81 48.97
C ILE A 3 12.22 -5.59 49.52
N TYR A 4 11.09 -5.57 48.84
CA TYR A 4 9.87 -6.25 49.25
C TYR A 4 10.01 -7.76 49.15
N GLU A 5 10.49 -8.27 48.02
CA GLU A 5 10.77 -9.71 47.85
C GLU A 5 11.83 -10.25 48.82
N THR A 6 12.85 -9.47 49.04
CA THR A 6 13.91 -9.83 50.01
C THR A 6 13.38 -9.89 51.44
N SER A 7 12.51 -8.95 51.80
CA SER A 7 11.84 -8.93 53.13
C SER A 7 10.92 -10.13 53.33
N LEU A 8 10.18 -10.51 52.28
CA LEU A 8 9.31 -11.70 52.35
C LEU A 8 10.09 -13.01 52.42
N LYS A 9 11.18 -13.15 51.72
CA LYS A 9 12.09 -14.30 51.83
C LYS A 9 12.71 -14.38 53.25
N PHE A 10 13.06 -13.22 53.83
CA PHE A 10 13.54 -13.17 55.19
C PHE A 10 12.45 -13.58 56.20
N CYS A 11 11.21 -13.18 56.02
CA CYS A 11 10.09 -13.64 56.82
C CYS A 11 9.85 -15.16 56.73
N ASP A 12 9.97 -15.75 55.56
CA ASP A 12 9.86 -17.21 55.38
C ASP A 12 10.97 -17.96 56.14
N MET A 13 12.20 -17.43 56.07
CA MET A 13 13.35 -17.93 56.82
C MET A 13 13.13 -17.83 58.37
N LEU A 14 12.61 -16.70 58.88
CA LEU A 14 12.32 -16.53 60.30
C LEU A 14 11.29 -17.57 60.77
N LEU A 15 10.29 -17.93 59.96
CA LEU A 15 9.36 -19.01 60.26
C LEU A 15 10.04 -20.38 60.31
N GLU A 16 11.01 -20.65 59.46
CA GLU A 16 11.77 -21.89 59.45
C GLU A 16 12.62 -22.08 60.72
N ILE A 17 13.23 -21.01 61.24
CA ILE A 17 14.07 -21.04 62.43
C ILE A 17 13.29 -20.74 63.71
N ASN A 18 11.95 -20.66 63.65
CA ASN A 18 11.02 -20.44 64.77
C ASN A 18 11.21 -19.10 65.50
N ARG A 19 11.71 -18.03 64.83
CA ARG A 19 11.85 -16.67 65.42
C ARG A 19 10.54 -15.88 65.19
N TYR A 20 9.48 -16.26 65.90
CA TYR A 20 8.13 -15.78 65.70
C TYR A 20 7.95 -14.30 66.11
N ASP A 21 8.61 -13.81 67.14
CA ASP A 21 8.48 -12.41 67.59
C ASP A 21 9.01 -11.42 66.54
N GLU A 22 10.12 -11.77 65.88
CA GLU A 22 10.71 -10.93 64.82
C GLU A 22 9.82 -11.01 63.56
N PHE A 23 9.28 -12.17 63.28
CA PHE A 23 8.35 -12.34 62.19
C PHE A 23 7.09 -11.48 62.37
N GLU A 24 6.45 -11.51 63.56
CA GLU A 24 5.28 -10.71 63.91
C GLU A 24 5.54 -9.22 63.81
N ASN A 25 6.71 -8.78 64.27
CA ASN A 25 7.10 -7.38 64.16
C ASN A 25 7.22 -6.92 62.71
N ILE A 26 7.83 -7.66 61.80
CA ILE A 26 7.93 -7.34 60.39
C ILE A 26 6.54 -7.38 59.73
N MET A 27 5.71 -8.40 60.04
CA MET A 27 4.39 -8.55 59.47
C MET A 27 3.42 -7.46 59.92
N SER A 28 3.62 -6.80 61.06
CA SER A 28 2.81 -5.67 61.48
C SER A 28 2.87 -4.49 60.51
N TYR A 29 4.03 -4.23 59.89
CA TYR A 29 4.18 -3.17 58.90
C TYR A 29 3.39 -3.45 57.60
N TYR A 30 3.22 -4.73 57.26
CA TYR A 30 2.44 -5.11 56.05
C TYR A 30 0.92 -5.08 56.31
N LYS A 31 0.43 -5.26 57.53
CA LYS A 31 -0.97 -5.22 57.90
C LYS A 31 -1.60 -3.82 57.76
N ASP A 32 -0.81 -2.80 57.93
CA ASP A 32 -1.26 -1.38 57.87
C ASP A 32 -1.30 -0.78 56.44
N CYS A 33 -0.72 -1.48 55.46
CA CYS A 33 -0.70 -1.05 54.06
C CYS A 33 -1.98 -1.51 53.31
N LYS A 34 -3.13 -0.85 53.57
CA LYS A 34 -4.42 -1.29 52.98
C LYS A 34 -4.85 -0.57 51.69
N ASP A 35 -4.20 0.51 51.28
CA ASP A 35 -4.80 1.46 50.33
C ASP A 35 -4.11 1.55 48.92
N CYS A 36 -3.22 0.65 48.57
CA CYS A 36 -2.65 0.66 47.23
C CYS A 36 -3.44 -0.25 46.27
N LYS A 37 -3.91 0.37 45.16
CA LYS A 37 -4.63 -0.34 44.07
C LYS A 37 -3.69 -0.83 42.95
N ASP A 38 -2.40 -0.70 43.13
CA ASP A 38 -1.39 -1.11 42.15
C ASP A 38 -1.34 -2.64 42.04
N GLU A 39 -1.26 -3.17 40.85
CA GLU A 39 -1.23 -4.61 40.54
C GLU A 39 -0.03 -5.29 41.20
N GLU A 40 1.14 -4.65 41.18
CA GLU A 40 2.34 -5.14 41.85
C GLU A 40 2.17 -5.23 43.38
N PHE A 41 1.45 -4.29 43.95
CA PHE A 41 1.10 -4.31 45.38
C PHE A 41 0.13 -5.46 45.72
N GLN A 42 -0.83 -5.73 44.84
CA GLN A 42 -1.76 -6.87 45.04
C GLN A 42 -1.03 -8.22 45.00
N ASP A 43 -0.06 -8.39 44.10
CA ASP A 43 0.78 -9.59 44.02
C ASP A 43 1.66 -9.73 45.28
N GLY A 44 2.18 -8.63 45.76
CA GLY A 44 2.91 -8.57 47.01
C GLY A 44 2.03 -8.98 48.20
N MET A 45 0.80 -8.47 48.27
CA MET A 45 -0.14 -8.82 49.36
C MET A 45 -0.56 -10.31 49.34
N MET A 46 -0.71 -10.90 48.14
CA MET A 46 -0.93 -12.35 48.04
C MET A 46 0.25 -13.16 48.58
N SER A 47 1.46 -12.70 48.36
CA SER A 47 2.66 -13.32 48.91
C SER A 47 2.74 -13.17 50.43
N VAL A 48 2.36 -12.01 50.97
CA VAL A 48 2.20 -11.79 52.43
C VAL A 48 1.15 -12.74 53.01
N GLN A 49 -0.02 -12.85 52.41
CA GLN A 49 -1.09 -13.75 52.85
C GLN A 49 -0.61 -15.22 52.90
N ARG A 50 0.13 -15.66 51.87
CA ARG A 50 0.68 -17.02 51.84
C ARG A 50 1.66 -17.28 52.99
N ILE A 51 2.48 -16.31 53.36
CA ILE A 51 3.41 -16.45 54.47
C ILE A 51 2.67 -16.42 55.80
N LEU A 52 1.68 -15.56 55.97
CA LEU A 52 0.81 -15.51 57.14
C LEU A 52 0.04 -16.82 57.33
N MET A 53 -0.44 -17.46 56.28
CA MET A 53 -1.07 -18.78 56.35
C MET A 53 -0.12 -19.84 56.91
N LYS A 54 1.16 -19.88 56.45
CA LYS A 54 2.16 -20.79 57.04
C LYS A 54 2.37 -20.53 58.52
N TYR A 55 2.46 -19.24 58.91
CA TYR A 55 2.62 -18.83 60.31
C TYR A 55 1.43 -19.29 61.16
N TYR A 56 0.20 -18.97 60.78
CA TYR A 56 -1.00 -19.34 61.55
C TYR A 56 -1.16 -20.84 61.67
N LEU A 57 -0.80 -21.60 60.64
CA LEU A 57 -0.84 -23.06 60.68
C LEU A 57 0.20 -23.60 61.71
N LYS A 58 1.41 -23.10 61.71
CA LYS A 58 2.45 -23.49 62.70
C LYS A 58 2.07 -23.15 64.12
N MET A 59 1.39 -22.03 64.35
CA MET A 59 0.95 -21.57 65.66
C MET A 59 -0.37 -22.18 66.14
N GLY A 60 -1.02 -23.01 65.32
CA GLY A 60 -2.32 -23.60 65.65
C GLY A 60 -3.48 -22.59 65.67
N LYS A 61 -3.27 -21.40 65.07
CA LYS A 61 -4.29 -20.31 64.97
C LYS A 61 -5.19 -20.55 63.76
N PHE A 62 -6.09 -21.55 63.89
CA PHE A 62 -6.90 -22.00 62.74
C PHE A 62 -7.94 -20.99 62.27
N SER A 63 -8.50 -20.16 63.15
CA SER A 63 -9.46 -19.12 62.76
C SER A 63 -8.82 -18.08 61.87
N GLU A 64 -7.64 -17.61 62.25
CA GLU A 64 -6.84 -16.63 61.49
C GLU A 64 -6.33 -17.22 60.15
N TYR A 65 -5.98 -18.52 60.17
CA TYR A 65 -5.63 -19.26 58.96
C TYR A 65 -6.75 -19.26 57.94
N ILE A 66 -8.01 -19.59 58.40
CA ILE A 66 -9.17 -19.62 57.52
C ILE A 66 -9.44 -18.23 56.94
N GLY A 67 -9.48 -17.18 57.78
CA GLY A 67 -9.72 -15.81 57.31
C GLY A 67 -8.64 -15.32 56.32
N CYS A 68 -7.37 -15.70 56.54
CA CYS A 68 -6.28 -15.35 55.62
C CYS A 68 -6.39 -16.12 54.29
N SER A 69 -6.81 -17.41 54.34
CA SER A 69 -6.98 -18.22 53.13
C SER A 69 -8.16 -17.75 52.28
N GLU A 70 -9.26 -17.33 52.90
CA GLU A 70 -10.40 -16.72 52.19
C GLU A 70 -10.02 -15.42 51.49
N ALA A 71 -9.26 -14.54 52.18
CA ALA A 71 -8.75 -13.31 51.59
C ALA A 71 -7.79 -13.56 50.42
N PHE A 72 -6.91 -14.57 50.54
CA PHE A 72 -6.04 -15.01 49.48
C PHE A 72 -6.78 -15.49 48.26
N LEU A 73 -7.77 -16.38 48.45
CA LEU A 73 -8.62 -16.88 47.35
C LEU A 73 -9.40 -15.78 46.66
N ALA A 74 -9.96 -14.82 47.41
CA ALA A 74 -10.67 -13.69 46.85
C ALA A 74 -9.75 -12.81 45.99
N SER A 75 -8.53 -12.57 46.46
CA SER A 75 -7.51 -11.81 45.68
C SER A 75 -7.08 -12.56 44.43
N TYR A 76 -6.90 -13.87 44.51
CA TYR A 76 -6.55 -14.73 43.39
C TYR A 76 -7.65 -14.79 42.33
N ASP A 77 -8.90 -14.92 42.73
CA ASP A 77 -10.06 -14.90 41.81
C ASP A 77 -10.19 -13.56 41.08
N ASN A 78 -9.96 -12.45 41.77
CA ASN A 78 -9.98 -11.12 41.15
C ASN A 78 -8.85 -10.96 40.13
N LYS A 79 -7.65 -11.46 40.42
CA LYS A 79 -6.54 -11.46 39.49
C LYS A 79 -6.87 -12.26 38.23
N ILE A 80 -7.44 -13.46 38.36
CA ILE A 80 -7.85 -14.26 37.19
C ILE A 80 -8.92 -13.54 36.36
N LYS A 81 -9.92 -12.91 37.01
CA LYS A 81 -10.98 -12.19 36.32
C LYS A 81 -10.43 -11.01 35.51
N ASN A 82 -9.49 -10.24 36.09
CA ASN A 82 -8.86 -9.12 35.40
C ASN A 82 -8.04 -9.62 34.21
N HIS A 83 -7.20 -10.63 34.39
CA HIS A 83 -6.40 -11.23 33.33
C HIS A 83 -7.27 -11.76 32.17
N ASN A 84 -8.39 -12.45 32.48
CA ASN A 84 -9.32 -12.90 31.45
C ASN A 84 -10.00 -11.75 30.68
N LYS A 85 -10.26 -10.64 31.37
CA LYS A 85 -10.79 -9.42 30.75
C LYS A 85 -9.78 -8.81 29.75
N ASP A 86 -8.51 -8.75 30.14
CA ASP A 86 -7.45 -8.22 29.28
C ASP A 86 -7.22 -9.09 28.05
N ILE A 87 -7.20 -10.43 28.22
CA ILE A 87 -7.13 -11.37 27.10
C ILE A 87 -8.32 -11.16 26.15
N LYS A 88 -9.53 -11.02 26.66
CA LYS A 88 -10.72 -10.76 25.85
C LYS A 88 -10.61 -9.45 25.06
N ASN A 89 -10.09 -8.39 25.69
CA ASN A 89 -9.85 -7.11 25.03
C ASN A 89 -8.82 -7.23 23.91
N ILE A 90 -7.72 -7.95 24.15
CA ILE A 90 -6.68 -8.19 23.14
C ILE A 90 -7.25 -8.98 21.94
N ILE A 91 -8.06 -10.00 22.21
CA ILE A 91 -8.71 -10.78 21.14
C ILE A 91 -9.62 -9.89 20.31
N ASN A 92 -10.47 -9.07 20.96
CA ASN A 92 -11.38 -8.15 20.27
C ASN A 92 -10.60 -7.12 19.41
N LEU A 93 -9.53 -6.54 19.94
CA LEU A 93 -8.67 -5.62 19.20
C LEU A 93 -8.04 -6.28 17.98
N ARG A 94 -7.58 -7.52 18.11
CA ARG A 94 -7.01 -8.30 17.00
C ARG A 94 -8.05 -8.59 15.93
N THR A 95 -9.26 -8.95 16.31
CA THR A 95 -10.36 -9.20 15.36
C THR A 95 -10.69 -7.93 14.59
N ASN A 96 -10.91 -6.81 15.29
CA ASN A 96 -11.20 -5.52 14.64
C ASN A 96 -10.07 -5.08 13.69
N LEU A 97 -8.81 -5.31 14.07
CA LEU A 97 -7.66 -4.99 13.22
C LEU A 97 -7.67 -5.83 11.92
N ASN A 98 -7.96 -7.14 12.03
CA ASN A 98 -8.05 -8.00 10.86
C ASN A 98 -9.19 -7.57 9.93
N ASP A 99 -10.36 -7.24 10.48
CA ASP A 99 -11.50 -6.76 9.70
C ASP A 99 -11.16 -5.46 8.96
N THR A 100 -10.48 -4.52 9.63
CA THR A 100 -10.01 -3.27 9.01
C THR A 100 -9.00 -3.51 7.88
N ILE A 101 -8.09 -4.49 8.03
CA ILE A 101 -7.12 -4.84 6.97
C ILE A 101 -7.85 -5.36 5.73
N VAL A 102 -8.85 -6.23 5.90
CA VAL A 102 -9.66 -6.75 4.78
C VAL A 102 -10.39 -5.60 4.07
N GLU A 103 -11.04 -4.69 4.80
CA GLU A 103 -11.71 -3.52 4.22
C GLU A 103 -10.74 -2.62 3.43
N ILE A 104 -9.53 -2.39 3.95
CA ILE A 104 -8.51 -1.61 3.25
C ILE A 104 -8.10 -2.27 1.92
N ASP A 105 -7.93 -3.58 1.92
CA ASP A 105 -7.54 -4.31 0.71
C ASP A 105 -8.66 -4.32 -0.34
N GLU A 106 -9.92 -4.45 0.06
CA GLU A 106 -11.09 -4.32 -0.82
C GLU A 106 -11.19 -2.91 -1.43
N ILE A 107 -10.99 -1.87 -0.61
CA ILE A 107 -11.01 -0.47 -1.07
C ILE A 107 -9.87 -0.22 -2.07
N LYS A 108 -8.68 -0.75 -1.83
CA LYS A 108 -7.54 -0.63 -2.76
C LYS A 108 -7.83 -1.31 -4.09
N GLU A 109 -8.36 -2.53 -4.07
CA GLU A 109 -8.72 -3.26 -5.29
C GLU A 109 -9.80 -2.52 -6.08
N TYR A 110 -10.83 -2.01 -5.40
CA TYR A 110 -11.87 -1.22 -6.03
C TYR A 110 -11.33 0.09 -6.63
N SER A 111 -10.49 0.80 -5.89
CA SER A 111 -9.84 2.03 -6.35
C SER A 111 -8.97 1.82 -7.59
N GLU A 112 -8.19 0.72 -7.62
CA GLU A 112 -7.37 0.38 -8.78
C GLU A 112 -8.23 0.02 -10.01
N LYS A 113 -9.30 -0.73 -9.84
CA LYS A 113 -10.27 -1.02 -10.92
C LYS A 113 -10.89 0.27 -11.47
N MET A 114 -11.27 1.21 -10.60
CA MET A 114 -11.82 2.50 -11.00
C MET A 114 -10.78 3.36 -11.72
N ARG A 115 -9.53 3.36 -11.26
CA ARG A 115 -8.42 4.06 -11.91
C ARG A 115 -8.19 3.53 -13.32
N ILE A 116 -8.08 2.21 -13.47
CA ILE A 116 -7.89 1.57 -14.80
C ILE A 116 -9.06 1.95 -15.72
N LYS A 117 -10.29 1.88 -15.25
CA LYS A 117 -11.45 2.27 -16.05
C LYS A 117 -11.44 3.74 -16.45
N ALA A 118 -11.04 4.65 -15.55
CA ALA A 118 -10.96 6.08 -15.81
C ALA A 118 -9.80 6.46 -16.74
N GLU A 119 -8.72 5.66 -16.80
CA GLU A 119 -7.50 5.93 -17.56
C GLU A 119 -7.38 5.13 -18.85
N THR A 120 -8.35 4.27 -19.19
CA THR A 120 -8.34 3.43 -20.40
C THR A 120 -9.35 3.94 -21.43
N ASP A 121 -8.98 3.92 -22.70
CA ASP A 121 -9.89 4.16 -23.84
C ASP A 121 -10.69 2.90 -24.13
N GLU A 122 -12.01 2.98 -24.02
CA GLU A 122 -12.93 1.83 -24.15
C GLU A 122 -12.90 1.20 -25.55
N LEU A 123 -12.62 1.98 -26.59
CA LEU A 123 -12.57 1.48 -27.96
C LEU A 123 -11.31 0.66 -28.22
N THR A 124 -10.17 1.17 -27.78
CA THR A 124 -8.84 0.67 -28.19
C THR A 124 -8.12 -0.14 -27.11
N GLY A 125 -8.51 0.00 -25.84
CA GLY A 125 -7.82 -0.62 -24.71
C GLY A 125 -6.46 0.02 -24.36
N LEU A 126 -6.06 1.06 -25.09
CA LEU A 126 -4.89 1.89 -24.76
C LEU A 126 -5.22 2.80 -23.55
N ALA A 127 -4.21 3.40 -22.96
CA ALA A 127 -4.45 4.52 -22.06
C ALA A 127 -5.21 5.63 -22.83
N ASN A 128 -6.17 6.28 -22.17
CA ASN A 128 -6.83 7.46 -22.70
C ASN A 128 -6.00 8.72 -22.37
N ARG A 129 -6.52 9.90 -22.76
CA ARG A 129 -5.84 11.19 -22.49
C ARG A 129 -5.54 11.42 -21.01
N THR A 130 -6.43 11.00 -20.10
CA THR A 130 -6.20 11.11 -18.65
C THR A 130 -5.06 10.20 -18.21
N GLY A 131 -5.07 8.93 -18.63
CA GLY A 131 -3.99 7.97 -18.34
C GLY A 131 -2.65 8.43 -18.93
N TYR A 132 -2.67 8.98 -20.16
CA TYR A 132 -1.48 9.62 -20.74
C TYR A 132 -0.95 10.76 -19.87
N ASN A 133 -1.79 11.71 -19.48
CA ASN A 133 -1.36 12.88 -18.70
C ASN A 133 -0.73 12.45 -17.37
N ASN A 134 -1.40 11.57 -16.61
CA ASN A 134 -0.90 11.10 -15.32
C ASN A 134 0.44 10.36 -15.45
N TYR A 135 0.56 9.45 -16.41
CA TYR A 135 1.79 8.71 -16.65
C TYR A 135 2.92 9.60 -17.14
N SER A 136 2.61 10.49 -18.08
CA SER A 136 3.55 11.41 -18.70
C SER A 136 4.17 12.39 -17.70
N GLU A 137 3.34 12.97 -16.81
CA GLU A 137 3.77 13.87 -15.74
C GLU A 137 4.70 13.16 -14.75
N MET A 138 4.30 11.98 -14.28
CA MET A 138 5.11 11.16 -13.37
C MET A 138 6.47 10.79 -13.98
N MET A 139 6.50 10.37 -15.25
CA MET A 139 7.73 9.97 -15.93
C MET A 139 8.62 11.15 -16.30
N PHE A 140 8.04 12.30 -16.60
CA PHE A 140 8.78 13.52 -16.85
C PHE A 140 9.52 14.01 -15.61
N GLU A 141 8.84 14.05 -14.46
CA GLU A 141 9.46 14.41 -13.17
C GLU A 141 10.56 13.42 -12.78
N LYS A 142 10.31 12.11 -12.97
CA LYS A 142 11.32 11.08 -12.75
C LYS A 142 12.55 11.29 -13.66
N ALA A 143 12.34 11.50 -14.94
CA ALA A 143 13.43 11.76 -15.90
C ALA A 143 14.22 13.03 -15.58
N TYR A 144 13.54 14.07 -15.09
CA TYR A 144 14.19 15.30 -14.62
C TYR A 144 15.09 15.03 -13.40
N SER A 145 14.58 14.31 -12.39
CA SER A 145 15.33 14.01 -11.17
C SER A 145 16.52 13.08 -11.41
N GLU A 146 16.36 12.07 -12.26
CA GLU A 146 17.39 11.09 -12.62
C GLU A 146 18.32 11.56 -13.75
N LYS A 147 18.08 12.73 -14.35
CA LYS A 147 18.78 13.25 -15.54
C LYS A 147 18.79 12.23 -16.68
N SER A 148 17.70 11.53 -16.86
CA SER A 148 17.50 10.51 -17.89
C SER A 148 16.73 11.07 -19.09
N LEU A 149 16.74 10.32 -20.21
CA LEU A 149 16.02 10.70 -21.42
C LEU A 149 14.51 10.50 -21.25
N TYR A 150 13.76 11.51 -21.66
CA TYR A 150 12.31 11.48 -21.81
C TYR A 150 11.95 11.85 -23.25
N GLY A 151 11.04 11.10 -23.86
CA GLY A 151 10.61 11.35 -25.24
C GLY A 151 9.10 11.21 -25.40
N VAL A 152 8.58 11.91 -26.41
CA VAL A 152 7.18 11.83 -26.83
C VAL A 152 7.14 11.65 -28.35
N ALA A 153 6.28 10.74 -28.81
CA ALA A 153 5.90 10.71 -30.23
C ALA A 153 4.40 10.94 -30.36
N LEU A 154 4.03 11.82 -31.28
CA LEU A 154 2.66 11.99 -31.76
C LEU A 154 2.49 11.18 -33.05
N ILE A 155 1.32 10.59 -33.19
CA ILE A 155 0.93 9.73 -34.30
C ILE A 155 -0.48 10.12 -34.73
N ASP A 156 -0.66 10.40 -35.99
CA ASP A 156 -1.95 10.74 -36.61
C ASP A 156 -2.22 9.78 -37.76
N VAL A 157 -3.50 9.39 -37.92
CA VAL A 157 -3.92 8.48 -38.99
C VAL A 157 -4.26 9.27 -40.24
N ASP A 158 -3.44 9.12 -41.27
CA ASP A 158 -3.57 9.89 -42.51
C ASP A 158 -4.92 9.67 -43.17
N PHE A 159 -5.62 10.78 -43.47
CA PHE A 159 -6.91 10.78 -44.17
C PHE A 159 -8.01 10.00 -43.47
N PHE A 160 -7.97 9.89 -42.13
CA PHE A 160 -8.94 9.09 -41.37
C PHE A 160 -10.37 9.63 -41.49
N LYS A 161 -10.56 10.95 -41.58
CA LYS A 161 -11.89 11.52 -41.82
C LYS A 161 -12.48 11.01 -43.12
N GLN A 162 -11.70 11.05 -44.23
CA GLN A 162 -12.14 10.56 -45.55
C GLN A 162 -12.45 9.06 -45.51
N TYR A 163 -11.65 8.28 -44.75
CA TYR A 163 -11.91 6.88 -44.52
C TYR A 163 -13.28 6.66 -43.84
N ASN A 164 -13.58 7.41 -42.77
CA ASN A 164 -14.88 7.34 -42.10
C ASN A 164 -16.04 7.78 -43.00
N ASP A 165 -15.88 8.86 -43.77
CA ASP A 165 -16.88 9.36 -44.68
C ASP A 165 -17.23 8.33 -45.76
N ARG A 166 -16.26 7.52 -46.19
CA ARG A 166 -16.46 6.49 -47.24
C ARG A 166 -16.97 5.15 -46.67
N TYR A 167 -16.31 4.64 -45.61
CA TYR A 167 -16.54 3.27 -45.11
C TYR A 167 -17.43 3.20 -43.89
N GLY A 168 -17.78 4.35 -43.31
CA GLY A 168 -18.57 4.50 -42.09
C GLY A 168 -17.79 4.33 -40.81
N HIS A 169 -18.35 4.88 -39.72
CA HIS A 169 -17.69 4.91 -38.40
C HIS A 169 -17.35 3.53 -37.82
N LEU A 170 -18.18 2.50 -38.10
CA LEU A 170 -17.88 1.15 -37.62
C LEU A 170 -16.55 0.60 -38.21
N LYS A 171 -16.28 0.89 -39.47
CA LYS A 171 -15.03 0.53 -40.11
C LYS A 171 -13.88 1.38 -39.61
N GLY A 172 -14.11 2.65 -39.29
CA GLY A 172 -13.14 3.50 -38.59
C GLY A 172 -12.76 2.96 -37.23
N ASP A 173 -13.73 2.52 -36.45
CA ASP A 173 -13.49 1.89 -35.15
C ASP A 173 -12.66 0.60 -35.25
N GLU A 174 -12.95 -0.27 -36.24
CA GLU A 174 -12.15 -1.47 -36.54
C GLU A 174 -10.70 -1.09 -36.93
N CYS A 175 -10.52 -0.05 -37.73
CA CYS A 175 -9.23 0.49 -38.12
C CYS A 175 -8.44 0.96 -36.89
N LEU A 176 -9.04 1.80 -36.04
CA LEU A 176 -8.41 2.30 -34.82
C LEU A 176 -8.04 1.17 -33.85
N LYS A 177 -8.89 0.15 -33.69
CA LYS A 177 -8.58 -1.05 -32.89
C LYS A 177 -7.36 -1.79 -33.44
N SER A 178 -7.27 -1.94 -34.76
CA SER A 178 -6.13 -2.61 -35.42
C SER A 178 -4.83 -1.85 -35.20
N ILE A 179 -4.85 -0.54 -35.34
CA ILE A 179 -3.70 0.34 -35.07
C ILE A 179 -3.32 0.25 -33.58
N ALA A 180 -4.29 0.33 -32.67
CA ALA A 180 -4.06 0.23 -31.24
C ALA A 180 -3.45 -1.13 -30.84
N HIS A 181 -3.85 -2.22 -31.49
CA HIS A 181 -3.23 -3.53 -31.27
C HIS A 181 -1.75 -3.55 -31.65
N VAL A 182 -1.36 -2.89 -32.73
CA VAL A 182 0.05 -2.72 -33.10
C VAL A 182 0.80 -1.94 -32.02
N LEU A 183 0.21 -0.82 -31.51
CA LEU A 183 0.80 0.02 -30.47
C LEU A 183 0.94 -0.73 -29.13
N LEU A 184 -0.08 -1.52 -28.77
CA LEU A 184 -0.04 -2.38 -27.57
C LEU A 184 1.09 -3.43 -27.65
N GLY A 185 1.37 -3.95 -28.86
CA GLY A 185 2.48 -4.88 -29.09
C GLY A 185 3.87 -4.28 -28.91
N GLU A 186 3.99 -2.94 -28.85
CA GLU A 186 5.24 -2.24 -28.55
C GLU A 186 5.36 -1.80 -27.07
N LYS A 187 4.25 -1.91 -26.29
CA LYS A 187 4.21 -1.52 -24.89
C LYS A 187 5.17 -2.34 -24.05
N ASN A 188 6.03 -1.66 -23.29
CA ASN A 188 6.94 -2.25 -22.32
C ASN A 188 7.28 -1.20 -21.24
N GLU A 189 8.26 -1.46 -20.39
CA GLU A 189 8.69 -0.54 -19.33
C GLU A 189 9.22 0.83 -19.83
N HIS A 190 9.65 0.91 -21.10
CA HIS A 190 10.20 2.12 -21.72
C HIS A 190 9.26 2.76 -22.74
N VAL A 191 8.20 2.08 -23.16
CA VAL A 191 7.28 2.49 -24.22
C VAL A 191 5.85 2.42 -23.71
N TYR A 192 5.21 3.57 -23.59
CA TYR A 192 3.83 3.68 -23.08
C TYR A 192 2.93 4.36 -24.12
N PRO A 193 2.16 3.58 -24.90
CA PRO A 193 1.22 4.10 -25.88
C PRO A 193 -0.12 4.47 -25.26
N ALA A 194 -0.72 5.55 -25.80
CA ALA A 194 -2.04 6.03 -25.43
C ALA A 194 -2.79 6.56 -26.66
N ARG A 195 -4.12 6.59 -26.57
CA ARG A 195 -4.98 7.32 -27.52
C ARG A 195 -5.26 8.71 -26.95
N TYR A 196 -4.81 9.74 -27.65
CA TYR A 196 -4.93 11.12 -27.20
C TYR A 196 -6.34 11.70 -27.51
N GLY A 197 -6.90 11.33 -28.63
CA GLY A 197 -8.26 11.70 -29.05
C GLY A 197 -8.52 11.35 -30.52
N GLY A 198 -9.74 11.08 -30.90
CA GLY A 198 -10.10 10.80 -32.30
C GLY A 198 -9.19 9.73 -32.95
N ASP A 199 -8.43 10.17 -33.93
CA ASP A 199 -7.43 9.43 -34.71
C ASP A 199 -5.98 9.69 -34.26
N GLU A 200 -5.80 10.42 -33.16
CA GLU A 200 -4.50 10.78 -32.62
C GLU A 200 -4.05 9.81 -31.52
N PHE A 201 -2.84 9.30 -31.65
CA PHE A 201 -2.17 8.48 -30.66
C PHE A 201 -0.89 9.17 -30.17
N VAL A 202 -0.47 8.85 -28.99
CA VAL A 202 0.75 9.37 -28.38
C VAL A 202 1.52 8.23 -27.71
N ILE A 203 2.84 8.30 -27.76
CA ILE A 203 3.71 7.36 -27.08
C ILE A 203 4.68 8.13 -26.19
N VAL A 204 4.77 7.75 -24.91
CA VAL A 204 5.83 8.20 -24.01
C VAL A 204 6.97 7.20 -24.05
N PHE A 205 8.20 7.71 -24.15
CA PHE A 205 9.44 6.95 -24.10
C PHE A 205 10.28 7.37 -22.89
N THR A 206 10.80 6.40 -22.16
CA THR A 206 11.62 6.65 -20.97
C THR A 206 12.96 5.92 -21.08
N GLY A 207 14.06 6.64 -20.81
CA GLY A 207 15.41 6.06 -20.82
C GLY A 207 15.90 5.56 -22.19
N MET A 208 15.26 5.98 -23.30
CA MET A 208 15.59 5.54 -24.66
C MET A 208 16.31 6.64 -25.44
N GLU A 209 17.34 6.25 -26.16
CA GLU A 209 18.05 7.14 -27.09
C GLU A 209 17.23 7.44 -28.36
N GLN A 210 17.52 8.54 -29.00
CA GLN A 210 16.84 8.98 -30.24
C GLN A 210 16.83 7.88 -31.33
N ARG A 211 17.91 7.12 -31.46
CA ARG A 211 18.00 6.02 -32.44
C ARG A 211 16.99 4.91 -32.13
N GLN A 212 16.90 4.51 -30.87
CA GLN A 212 15.97 3.47 -30.42
C GLN A 212 14.51 3.89 -30.63
N ILE A 213 14.18 5.14 -30.27
CA ILE A 213 12.84 5.71 -30.50
C ILE A 213 12.50 5.71 -31.99
N ARG A 214 13.45 6.14 -32.84
CA ARG A 214 13.26 6.12 -34.31
C ARG A 214 12.98 4.70 -34.84
N GLU A 215 13.64 3.70 -34.32
CA GLU A 215 13.42 2.31 -34.71
C GLU A 215 12.02 1.82 -34.29
N VAL A 216 11.56 2.16 -33.08
CA VAL A 216 10.20 1.82 -32.62
C VAL A 216 9.15 2.51 -33.50
N VAL A 217 9.27 3.82 -33.71
CA VAL A 217 8.34 4.61 -34.51
C VAL A 217 8.27 4.08 -35.96
N LYS A 218 9.44 3.76 -36.56
CA LYS A 218 9.50 3.16 -37.89
C LYS A 218 8.85 1.78 -37.95
N ARG A 219 9.07 0.95 -36.95
CA ARG A 219 8.48 -0.40 -36.86
C ARG A 219 6.97 -0.34 -36.73
N ILE A 220 6.44 0.61 -35.94
CA ILE A 220 4.99 0.86 -35.83
C ILE A 220 4.42 1.22 -37.21
N LYS A 221 5.04 2.18 -37.90
CA LYS A 221 4.61 2.59 -39.25
C LYS A 221 4.57 1.43 -40.23
N GLN A 222 5.58 0.57 -40.22
CA GLN A 222 5.65 -0.60 -41.08
C GLN A 222 4.55 -1.61 -40.70
N LYS A 223 4.40 -1.95 -39.43
CA LYS A 223 3.37 -2.89 -38.97
C LYS A 223 1.95 -2.43 -39.30
N VAL A 224 1.68 -1.12 -39.24
CA VAL A 224 0.37 -0.57 -39.66
C VAL A 224 0.20 -0.66 -41.16
N ALA A 225 1.23 -0.36 -41.95
CA ALA A 225 1.20 -0.56 -43.41
C ALA A 225 0.95 -2.05 -43.78
N ASP A 226 1.56 -2.97 -43.04
CA ASP A 226 1.40 -4.43 -43.26
C ASP A 226 -0.03 -4.94 -42.94
N LEU A 227 -0.86 -4.16 -42.20
CA LEU A 227 -2.29 -4.45 -42.02
C LEU A 227 -3.09 -4.37 -43.32
N ALA A 228 -2.55 -3.66 -44.35
CA ALA A 228 -3.13 -3.50 -45.67
C ALA A 228 -4.61 -3.03 -45.63
N ILE A 229 -4.96 -2.16 -44.69
CA ILE A 229 -6.31 -1.58 -44.58
C ILE A 229 -6.52 -0.61 -45.75
N VAL A 230 -7.37 -0.97 -46.70
CA VAL A 230 -7.58 -0.19 -47.93
C VAL A 230 -8.23 1.17 -47.61
N ASN A 231 -7.68 2.26 -48.13
CA ASN A 231 -8.19 3.62 -48.04
C ASN A 231 -8.11 4.29 -49.43
N GLU A 232 -9.10 4.03 -50.27
CA GLU A 232 -9.14 4.51 -51.68
C GLU A 232 -9.22 6.02 -51.79
N ASP A 233 -9.63 6.76 -50.77
CA ASP A 233 -9.72 8.21 -50.76
C ASP A 233 -8.47 8.90 -50.19
N SER A 234 -7.47 8.09 -49.81
CA SER A 234 -6.17 8.62 -49.40
C SER A 234 -5.36 9.16 -50.60
N LYS A 235 -4.77 10.35 -50.44
CA LYS A 235 -3.91 10.95 -51.46
C LYS A 235 -2.46 10.49 -51.35
N VAL A 236 -2.11 9.74 -50.34
CA VAL A 236 -0.74 9.31 -50.01
C VAL A 236 -0.48 7.85 -50.39
N ASN A 237 -1.41 6.97 -50.11
CA ASN A 237 -1.27 5.52 -50.36
C ASN A 237 -2.65 4.88 -50.45
N GLU A 238 -2.78 3.76 -51.17
CA GLU A 238 -4.03 2.96 -51.24
C GLU A 238 -4.41 2.33 -49.91
N TYR A 239 -3.52 2.34 -48.94
CA TYR A 239 -3.72 1.80 -47.59
C TYR A 239 -3.62 2.88 -46.55
N ILE A 240 -4.18 2.63 -45.36
CA ILE A 240 -4.02 3.47 -44.18
C ILE A 240 -2.51 3.63 -43.88
N THR A 241 -2.11 4.88 -43.70
CA THR A 241 -0.76 5.26 -43.27
C THR A 241 -0.80 6.11 -42.01
N LEU A 242 0.36 6.30 -41.40
CA LEU A 242 0.55 7.12 -40.21
C LEU A 242 1.54 8.25 -40.48
N SER A 243 1.16 9.45 -40.08
CA SER A 243 2.09 10.55 -39.86
C SER A 243 2.62 10.48 -38.43
N GLN A 244 3.91 10.72 -38.24
CA GLN A 244 4.57 10.53 -36.95
C GLN A 244 5.62 11.59 -36.68
N GLY A 245 5.56 12.27 -35.54
CA GLY A 245 6.55 13.21 -35.06
C GLY A 245 7.05 12.81 -33.67
N ALA A 246 8.37 12.80 -33.48
CA ALA A 246 8.94 12.40 -32.17
C ALA A 246 10.00 13.41 -31.72
N PHE A 247 10.04 13.65 -30.41
CA PHE A 247 11.03 14.46 -29.75
C PHE A 247 11.53 13.79 -28.48
N VAL A 248 12.84 13.81 -28.25
CA VAL A 248 13.48 13.22 -27.05
C VAL A 248 14.59 14.13 -26.55
N ARG A 249 14.67 14.29 -25.25
CA ARG A 249 15.71 15.05 -24.56
C ARG A 249 15.74 14.69 -23.08
N VAL A 250 16.85 15.01 -22.40
CA VAL A 250 16.88 15.06 -20.94
C VAL A 250 16.15 16.33 -20.48
N PRO A 251 15.07 16.24 -19.67
CA PRO A 251 14.38 17.41 -19.14
C PRO A 251 15.33 18.28 -18.30
N ASN A 252 15.12 19.60 -18.34
CA ASN A 252 15.86 20.55 -17.51
C ASN A 252 14.88 21.55 -16.87
N GLY A 253 15.34 22.37 -15.93
CA GLY A 253 14.47 23.27 -15.15
C GLY A 253 13.75 24.36 -15.97
N GLN A 254 14.03 24.48 -17.29
CA GLN A 254 13.36 25.42 -18.21
C GLN A 254 12.29 24.70 -19.04
N ASN A 255 12.33 23.39 -19.16
CA ASN A 255 11.39 22.62 -19.96
C ASN A 255 10.13 22.26 -19.15
N LYS A 256 8.99 22.37 -19.80
CA LYS A 256 7.70 21.82 -19.34
C LYS A 256 7.34 20.62 -20.20
N LEU A 257 6.50 19.74 -19.68
CA LEU A 257 5.97 18.60 -20.42
C LEU A 257 5.38 19.01 -21.78
N TRP A 258 4.65 20.13 -21.80
CA TRP A 258 4.07 20.70 -23.03
C TRP A 258 5.10 21.00 -24.12
N ASP A 259 6.33 21.40 -23.78
CA ASP A 259 7.37 21.70 -24.77
C ASP A 259 7.76 20.46 -25.57
N PHE A 260 7.72 19.27 -24.95
CA PHE A 260 7.98 17.99 -25.62
C PHE A 260 6.88 17.62 -26.60
N MET A 261 5.62 17.81 -26.20
CA MET A 261 4.46 17.63 -27.09
C MET A 261 4.52 18.58 -28.29
N SER A 262 4.71 19.86 -28.03
CA SER A 262 4.82 20.91 -29.11
C SER A 262 5.96 20.62 -30.06
N LYS A 263 7.11 20.13 -29.57
CA LYS A 263 8.25 19.77 -30.44
C LYS A 263 7.99 18.53 -31.27
N ALA A 264 7.27 17.54 -30.71
CA ALA A 264 6.83 16.36 -31.45
C ALA A 264 5.82 16.75 -32.55
N ASP A 265 4.92 17.68 -32.26
CA ASP A 265 3.95 18.24 -33.20
C ASP A 265 4.64 19.01 -34.34
N ASP A 266 5.61 19.89 -34.06
CA ASP A 266 6.43 20.57 -35.03
C ASP A 266 7.11 19.60 -36.04
N VAL A 267 7.45 18.38 -35.59
CA VAL A 267 8.05 17.34 -36.45
C VAL A 267 7.01 16.60 -37.26
N LEU A 268 5.81 16.39 -36.70
CA LEU A 268 4.70 15.71 -37.35
C LEU A 268 4.24 16.47 -38.62
N TYR A 269 4.19 17.80 -38.54
CA TYR A 269 3.70 18.67 -39.65
C TYR A 269 4.77 19.11 -40.66
N ARG A 270 5.98 18.55 -40.62
CA ARG A 270 7.04 18.78 -41.62
C ARG A 270 7.08 17.71 -42.70
#